data_c86697c520cc7e3eb1adb0ab25bec4f8
#
_entry.id   c86697c520cc7e3eb1adb0ab25bec4f8
#
_cell.length_a   1.000
_cell.length_b   1.000
_cell.length_c   1.000
_cell.angle_alpha   90.00
_cell.angle_beta   90.00
_cell.angle_gamma   90.00
#
_symmetry.space_group_name_H-M   'P 1'
#
loop_
_entity.id
_entity.type
_entity.pdbx_description
1 polymer ?
#
loop_
_entity_poly.entity_id
_entity_poly.type
_entity_poly.pdbx_seq_one_letter_code
_entity_poly.pdbx_strand_id
1 'polypeptide(L)'
;PPVSLYSSAKILDEMLLAALPGGLQDWSHWFKGILEAFGEFYKTMGRIDISHDYLYDVYRTIYRDKSPKRENLATMIGTVFRISSNNMVFTSDVMTNAGLIVPKNLKLGAGDSLYDYFRVTSAMTFIDYFDELLFPFYKDKYPELTQQLAIQIDSMRHIEDYLRTSPKIGMMGNEDDLILTSEDLAFLKDVFGSRAKIYPHGGHCGNMSYTENVEYMLNFFKN
;
A
#
# COMPACT_ATOMS: atom_id res chain seq x y z
N PRO A 1 -7.49 -3.28 -8.48
CA PRO A 1 -7.68 -3.34 -7.01
C PRO A 1 -7.01 -4.58 -6.44
N PRO A 2 -6.56 -4.56 -5.18
CA PRO A 2 -6.04 -5.77 -4.54
C PRO A 2 -7.15 -6.83 -4.44
N VAL A 3 -6.79 -8.10 -4.63
CA VAL A 3 -7.70 -9.23 -4.38
C VAL A 3 -7.79 -9.51 -2.88
N SER A 4 -6.69 -9.37 -2.16
CA SER A 4 -6.61 -9.43 -0.70
C SER A 4 -5.70 -8.31 -0.20
N LEU A 5 -6.17 -7.53 0.76
CA LEU A 5 -5.35 -6.49 1.40
C LEU A 5 -4.17 -7.10 2.14
N TYR A 6 -4.38 -8.22 2.84
CA TYR A 6 -3.31 -8.93 3.52
C TYR A 6 -2.18 -9.32 2.57
N SER A 7 -2.51 -9.98 1.45
CA SER A 7 -1.51 -10.41 0.47
C SER A 7 -0.81 -9.24 -0.20
N SER A 8 -1.56 -8.21 -0.59
CA SER A 8 -0.99 -7.01 -1.23
C SER A 8 -0.08 -6.22 -0.30
N ALA A 9 -0.47 -6.06 0.98
CA ALA A 9 0.36 -5.39 1.97
C ALA A 9 1.65 -6.18 2.26
N LYS A 10 1.56 -7.52 2.30
CA LYS A 10 2.74 -8.38 2.41
C LYS A 10 3.71 -8.20 1.24
N ILE A 11 3.20 -8.19 0.00
CA ILE A 11 4.01 -7.92 -1.20
C ILE A 11 4.70 -6.56 -1.11
N LEU A 12 4.00 -5.52 -0.65
CA LEU A 12 4.55 -4.18 -0.51
C LEU A 12 5.66 -4.11 0.57
N ASP A 13 5.50 -4.82 1.68
CA ASP A 13 6.55 -4.95 2.69
C ASP A 13 7.78 -5.71 2.14
N GLU A 14 7.55 -6.81 1.42
CA GLU A 14 8.62 -7.62 0.82
C GLU A 14 9.44 -6.83 -0.22
N MET A 15 8.81 -5.90 -0.96
CA MET A 15 9.50 -5.01 -1.89
C MET A 15 10.55 -4.14 -1.19
N LEU A 16 10.27 -3.66 0.02
CA LEU A 16 11.23 -2.90 0.81
C LEU A 16 12.27 -3.82 1.46
N LEU A 17 11.82 -4.91 2.09
CA LEU A 17 12.69 -5.84 2.82
C LEU A 17 13.76 -6.46 1.91
N ALA A 18 13.45 -6.68 0.64
CA ALA A 18 14.40 -7.16 -0.35
C ALA A 18 15.62 -6.23 -0.55
N ALA A 19 15.48 -4.93 -0.24
CA ALA A 19 16.53 -3.94 -0.33
C ALA A 19 17.27 -3.69 1.00
N LEU A 20 16.84 -4.33 2.09
CA LEU A 20 17.37 -4.17 3.43
C LEU A 20 18.06 -5.47 3.89
N PRO A 21 19.38 -5.63 3.70
CA PRO A 21 20.09 -6.88 4.04
C PRO A 21 19.93 -7.31 5.51
N GLY A 22 19.85 -6.37 6.45
CA GLY A 22 19.59 -6.58 7.87
C GLY A 22 18.12 -6.54 8.27
N GLY A 23 17.20 -6.53 7.29
CA GLY A 23 15.77 -6.36 7.55
C GLY A 23 15.43 -4.97 8.08
N LEU A 24 14.32 -4.85 8.81
CA LEU A 24 13.85 -3.56 9.33
C LEU A 24 14.80 -2.93 10.37
N GLN A 25 15.80 -3.65 10.88
CA GLN A 25 16.84 -3.09 11.74
C GLN A 25 17.68 -2.05 10.98
N ASP A 26 17.84 -2.22 9.67
CA ASP A 26 18.55 -1.29 8.80
C ASP A 26 17.68 -0.08 8.38
N TRP A 27 16.38 -0.10 8.66
CA TRP A 27 15.43 0.91 8.23
C TRP A 27 15.85 2.33 8.63
N SER A 28 16.22 2.52 9.89
CA SER A 28 16.59 3.87 10.39
C SER A 28 17.80 4.43 9.67
N HIS A 29 18.79 3.59 9.37
CA HIS A 29 19.99 4.01 8.64
C HIS A 29 19.68 4.30 7.18
N TRP A 30 18.92 3.43 6.55
CA TRP A 30 18.51 3.57 5.16
C TRP A 30 17.58 4.78 4.93
N PHE A 31 16.60 4.99 5.81
CA PHE A 31 15.70 6.14 5.77
C PHE A 31 16.42 7.47 6.02
N LYS A 32 17.42 7.48 6.91
CA LYS A 32 18.29 8.64 7.11
C LYS A 32 19.03 9.00 5.82
N GLY A 33 19.58 8.03 5.11
CA GLY A 33 20.24 8.25 3.81
C GLY A 33 19.29 8.85 2.77
N ILE A 34 18.04 8.41 2.72
CA ILE A 34 17.01 9.00 1.86
C ILE A 34 16.74 10.46 2.27
N LEU A 35 16.54 10.74 3.55
CA LEU A 35 16.28 12.10 4.04
C LEU A 35 17.46 13.03 3.76
N GLU A 36 18.69 12.54 3.89
CA GLU A 36 19.90 13.31 3.54
C GLU A 36 19.94 13.61 2.04
N ALA A 37 19.67 12.62 1.18
CA ALA A 37 19.60 12.80 -0.27
C ALA A 37 18.49 13.78 -0.67
N PHE A 38 17.31 13.70 -0.05
CA PHE A 38 16.27 14.71 -0.21
C PHE A 38 16.69 16.08 0.29
N GLY A 39 17.37 16.18 1.44
CA GLY A 39 17.87 17.43 1.99
C GLY A 39 18.86 18.12 1.07
N GLU A 40 19.77 17.39 0.45
CA GLU A 40 20.69 17.94 -0.54
C GLU A 40 19.97 18.36 -1.83
N PHE A 41 19.02 17.57 -2.28
CA PHE A 41 18.14 17.92 -3.41
C PHE A 41 17.37 19.22 -3.14
N TYR A 42 16.79 19.39 -1.95
CA TYR A 42 16.11 20.61 -1.52
C TYR A 42 17.01 21.85 -1.52
N LYS A 43 18.25 21.72 -1.06
CA LYS A 43 19.21 22.82 -1.07
C LYS A 43 19.55 23.30 -2.48
N THR A 44 19.56 22.38 -3.45
CA THR A 44 19.90 22.69 -4.85
C THR A 44 18.75 23.26 -5.65
N MET A 45 17.51 22.94 -5.30
CA MET A 45 16.29 23.32 -6.05
C MET A 45 15.63 24.63 -5.61
N GLY A 46 16.04 25.21 -4.47
CA GLY A 46 15.45 26.45 -3.98
C GLY A 46 14.02 26.28 -3.48
N ARG A 47 13.10 27.18 -3.87
CA ARG A 47 11.73 27.16 -3.39
C ARG A 47 10.94 26.02 -4.02
N ILE A 48 10.31 25.17 -3.18
CA ILE A 48 9.54 24.03 -3.66
C ILE A 48 8.08 24.46 -3.86
N ASP A 49 7.63 24.30 -5.08
CA ASP A 49 6.21 24.24 -5.40
C ASP A 49 5.82 22.78 -5.58
N ILE A 50 5.03 22.22 -4.64
CA ILE A 50 4.53 20.83 -4.73
C ILE A 50 3.35 20.82 -5.72
N SER A 51 3.63 21.24 -6.95
CA SER A 51 2.71 21.11 -8.07
C SER A 51 2.88 19.72 -8.74
N HIS A 52 1.87 19.30 -9.48
CA HIS A 52 1.94 18.09 -10.31
C HIS A 52 3.13 18.14 -11.29
N ASP A 53 3.38 19.31 -11.89
CA ASP A 53 4.49 19.52 -12.81
C ASP A 53 5.85 19.38 -12.12
N TYR A 54 5.97 19.90 -10.91
CA TYR A 54 7.18 19.73 -10.10
C TYR A 54 7.45 18.25 -9.78
N LEU A 55 6.46 17.51 -9.33
CA LEU A 55 6.62 16.07 -9.06
C LEU A 55 6.99 15.29 -10.32
N TYR A 56 6.42 15.69 -11.46
CA TYR A 56 6.75 15.10 -12.76
C TYR A 56 8.19 15.44 -13.20
N ASP A 57 8.65 16.66 -12.97
CA ASP A 57 10.02 17.07 -13.26
C ASP A 57 11.05 16.41 -12.33
N VAL A 58 10.71 16.23 -11.05
CA VAL A 58 11.51 15.44 -10.11
C VAL A 58 11.64 14.00 -10.62
N TYR A 59 10.52 13.39 -10.98
CA TYR A 59 10.49 12.05 -11.55
C TYR A 59 11.38 11.95 -12.80
N ARG A 60 11.22 12.87 -13.75
CA ARG A 60 12.02 12.92 -14.97
C ARG A 60 13.52 13.13 -14.69
N THR A 61 13.86 13.96 -13.71
CA THR A 61 15.26 14.24 -13.36
C THR A 61 15.92 13.03 -12.73
N ILE A 62 15.23 12.33 -11.83
CA ILE A 62 15.73 11.11 -11.19
C ILE A 62 15.94 9.99 -12.22
N TYR A 63 15.06 9.90 -13.22
CA TYR A 63 15.05 8.80 -14.21
C TYR A 63 15.58 9.17 -15.61
N ARG A 64 16.11 10.38 -15.79
CA ARG A 64 16.44 10.95 -17.12
C ARG A 64 17.47 10.14 -17.91
N ASP A 65 18.41 9.48 -17.25
CA ASP A 65 19.52 8.78 -17.91
C ASP A 65 19.50 7.25 -17.70
N LYS A 66 18.54 6.71 -16.97
CA LYS A 66 18.47 5.26 -16.70
C LYS A 66 17.01 4.85 -16.60
N SER A 67 16.59 3.93 -17.47
CA SER A 67 15.34 3.19 -17.19
C SER A 67 15.41 2.65 -15.77
N PRO A 68 14.48 2.99 -14.87
CA PRO A 68 14.52 2.50 -13.49
C PRO A 68 14.50 0.99 -13.55
N LYS A 69 15.47 0.36 -12.91
CA LYS A 69 15.41 -1.08 -12.72
C LYS A 69 14.14 -1.40 -11.94
N ARG A 70 13.45 -2.46 -12.31
CA ARG A 70 12.22 -2.90 -11.62
C ARG A 70 12.42 -3.00 -10.11
N GLU A 71 13.60 -3.44 -9.68
CA GLU A 71 13.99 -3.53 -8.28
C GLU A 71 14.00 -2.17 -7.55
N ASN A 72 14.52 -1.12 -8.20
CA ASN A 72 14.55 0.23 -7.61
C ASN A 72 13.15 0.81 -7.47
N LEU A 73 12.27 0.53 -8.44
CA LEU A 73 10.87 0.95 -8.39
C LEU A 73 10.13 0.21 -7.27
N ALA A 74 10.33 -1.11 -7.16
CA ALA A 74 9.74 -1.91 -6.09
C ALA A 74 10.16 -1.41 -4.71
N THR A 75 11.47 -1.16 -4.50
CA THR A 75 11.99 -0.58 -3.25
C THR A 75 11.36 0.76 -2.92
N MET A 76 11.21 1.65 -3.91
CA MET A 76 10.57 2.96 -3.72
C MET A 76 9.09 2.80 -3.32
N ILE A 77 8.35 1.91 -3.98
CA ILE A 77 6.95 1.64 -3.66
C ILE A 77 6.82 1.08 -2.24
N GLY A 78 7.62 0.08 -1.89
CA GLY A 78 7.63 -0.48 -0.53
C GLY A 78 7.99 0.56 0.54
N THR A 79 8.90 1.49 0.24
CA THR A 79 9.24 2.61 1.12
C THR A 79 8.06 3.54 1.37
N VAL A 80 7.38 3.97 0.30
CA VAL A 80 6.20 4.84 0.42
C VAL A 80 5.10 4.13 1.20
N PHE A 81 4.89 2.84 0.94
CA PHE A 81 3.95 2.04 1.71
C PHE A 81 4.31 1.99 3.20
N ARG A 82 5.59 1.76 3.54
CA ARG A 82 6.05 1.73 4.93
C ARG A 82 5.84 3.07 5.65
N ILE A 83 6.18 4.18 5.02
CA ILE A 83 5.97 5.53 5.58
C ILE A 83 4.48 5.78 5.83
N SER A 84 3.62 5.40 4.89
CA SER A 84 2.16 5.57 5.01
C SER A 84 1.57 4.65 6.08
N SER A 85 2.01 3.39 6.16
CA SER A 85 1.52 2.41 7.14
C SER A 85 1.91 2.75 8.57
N ASN A 86 3.04 3.45 8.81
CA ASN A 86 3.41 3.92 10.15
C ASN A 86 2.31 4.75 10.80
N ASN A 87 1.73 5.68 10.05
CA ASN A 87 0.62 6.50 10.56
C ASN A 87 -0.62 5.65 10.86
N MET A 88 -0.90 4.67 10.02
CA MET A 88 -2.05 3.77 10.23
C MET A 88 -1.89 2.95 11.50
N VAL A 89 -0.72 2.34 11.71
CA VAL A 89 -0.42 1.52 12.90
C VAL A 89 -0.51 2.36 14.18
N PHE A 90 0.15 3.52 14.20
CA PHE A 90 0.10 4.45 15.33
C PHE A 90 -1.34 4.88 15.64
N THR A 91 -2.09 5.33 14.63
CA THR A 91 -3.47 5.79 14.79
C THR A 91 -4.38 4.66 15.30
N SER A 92 -4.20 3.45 14.77
CA SER A 92 -4.99 2.29 15.19
C SER A 92 -4.77 1.95 16.67
N ASP A 93 -3.51 1.99 17.15
CA ASP A 93 -3.21 1.73 18.55
C ASP A 93 -3.83 2.79 19.49
N VAL A 94 -3.72 4.07 19.10
CA VAL A 94 -4.37 5.17 19.85
C VAL A 94 -5.88 5.01 19.87
N MET A 95 -6.52 4.73 18.74
CA MET A 95 -7.97 4.61 18.62
C MET A 95 -8.53 3.38 19.33
N THR A 96 -7.82 2.28 19.30
CA THR A 96 -8.23 1.03 19.98
C THR A 96 -7.84 1.02 21.45
N ASN A 97 -6.95 1.93 21.88
CA ASN A 97 -6.35 1.94 23.22
C ASN A 97 -5.71 0.57 23.57
N ALA A 98 -5.13 -0.10 22.58
CA ALA A 98 -4.57 -1.43 22.77
C ALA A 98 -3.30 -1.41 23.64
N GLY A 99 -2.52 -0.32 23.56
CA GLY A 99 -1.32 -0.15 24.36
C GLY A 99 -0.11 -0.91 23.83
N LEU A 100 -0.11 -1.20 22.54
CA LEU A 100 1.00 -1.88 21.85
C LEU A 100 2.19 -0.93 21.63
N ILE A 101 1.89 0.28 21.21
CA ILE A 101 2.86 1.32 20.82
C ILE A 101 2.78 2.50 21.80
N VAL A 102 1.57 2.96 22.04
CA VAL A 102 1.28 4.12 22.89
C VAL A 102 0.70 3.62 24.23
N PRO A 103 1.18 4.10 25.38
CA PRO A 103 0.60 3.71 26.67
C PRO A 103 -0.90 3.91 26.70
N LYS A 104 -1.63 2.93 27.28
CA LYS A 104 -3.09 3.03 27.43
C LYS A 104 -3.49 4.34 28.12
N ASN A 105 -4.56 4.94 27.62
CA ASN A 105 -5.13 6.20 28.14
C ASN A 105 -4.18 7.41 28.06
N LEU A 106 -3.11 7.34 27.24
CA LEU A 106 -2.25 8.48 26.99
C LEU A 106 -3.06 9.59 26.31
N LYS A 107 -2.95 10.81 26.85
CA LYS A 107 -3.51 12.00 26.24
C LYS A 107 -2.40 12.73 25.50
N LEU A 108 -2.50 12.78 24.19
CA LEU A 108 -1.57 13.51 23.33
C LEU A 108 -2.04 14.95 23.15
N GLY A 109 -1.15 15.89 23.42
CA GLY A 109 -1.31 17.31 23.14
C GLY A 109 -0.66 17.71 21.81
N ALA A 110 -1.06 18.86 21.26
CA ALA A 110 -0.54 19.36 19.97
C ALA A 110 1.00 19.61 19.96
N GLY A 111 1.63 19.72 21.12
CA GLY A 111 3.08 19.93 21.23
C GLY A 111 3.89 18.68 21.59
N ASP A 112 3.25 17.53 21.73
CA ASP A 112 3.94 16.31 22.14
C ASP A 112 4.72 15.71 20.96
N SER A 113 5.93 15.22 21.28
CA SER A 113 6.75 14.53 20.30
C SER A 113 6.21 13.12 20.05
N LEU A 114 5.95 12.80 18.79
CA LEU A 114 5.55 11.45 18.36
C LEU A 114 6.73 10.61 17.88
N TYR A 115 7.95 11.14 17.95
CA TYR A 115 9.15 10.54 17.36
C TYR A 115 9.39 9.09 17.84
N ASP A 116 9.30 8.85 19.15
CA ASP A 116 9.56 7.51 19.70
C ASP A 116 8.51 6.51 19.28
N TYR A 117 7.27 6.92 19.17
CA TYR A 117 6.19 6.05 18.68
C TYR A 117 6.36 5.71 17.20
N PHE A 118 6.68 6.71 16.36
CA PHE A 118 6.96 6.47 14.95
C PHE A 118 8.21 5.62 14.72
N ARG A 119 9.19 5.70 15.61
CA ARG A 119 10.37 4.82 15.57
C ARG A 119 9.97 3.35 15.78
N VAL A 120 9.03 3.07 16.67
CA VAL A 120 8.50 1.72 16.88
C VAL A 120 7.70 1.26 15.66
N THR A 121 6.73 2.07 15.21
CA THR A 121 5.87 1.68 14.08
C THR A 121 6.65 1.49 12.78
N SER A 122 7.72 2.24 12.56
CA SER A 122 8.56 2.06 11.37
C SER A 122 9.35 0.75 11.35
N ALA A 123 9.52 0.11 12.51
CA ALA A 123 10.13 -1.20 12.63
C ALA A 123 9.12 -2.37 12.55
N MET A 124 7.82 -2.09 12.37
CA MET A 124 6.77 -3.11 12.25
C MET A 124 6.39 -3.30 10.78
N THR A 125 6.33 -4.55 10.33
CA THR A 125 5.71 -4.89 9.05
C THR A 125 4.18 -4.82 9.16
N PHE A 126 3.48 -4.87 8.03
CA PHE A 126 2.02 -5.02 8.05
C PHE A 126 1.61 -6.34 8.72
N ILE A 127 2.41 -7.39 8.55
CA ILE A 127 2.13 -8.70 9.18
C ILE A 127 2.27 -8.59 10.69
N ASP A 128 3.32 -7.92 11.19
CA ASP A 128 3.46 -7.67 12.64
C ASP A 128 2.26 -6.87 13.17
N TYR A 129 1.84 -5.82 12.46
CA TYR A 129 0.64 -5.06 12.82
C TYR A 129 -0.62 -5.91 12.83
N PHE A 130 -0.80 -6.76 11.81
CA PHE A 130 -1.94 -7.67 11.74
C PHE A 130 -1.94 -8.65 12.91
N ASP A 131 -0.81 -9.27 13.19
CA ASP A 131 -0.70 -10.32 14.21
C ASP A 131 -0.78 -9.77 15.65
N GLU A 132 -0.17 -8.62 15.90
CA GLU A 132 -0.01 -8.07 17.25
C GLU A 132 -1.11 -7.09 17.66
N LEU A 133 -1.77 -6.45 16.71
CA LEU A 133 -2.81 -5.45 17.01
C LEU A 133 -4.15 -5.80 16.36
N LEU A 134 -4.19 -5.91 15.03
CA LEU A 134 -5.46 -5.96 14.29
C LEU A 134 -6.23 -7.25 14.58
N PHE A 135 -5.59 -8.39 14.44
CA PHE A 135 -6.24 -9.69 14.71
C PHE A 135 -6.63 -9.85 16.18
N PRO A 136 -5.76 -9.56 17.18
CA PRO A 136 -6.17 -9.60 18.60
C PRO A 136 -7.36 -8.71 18.93
N PHE A 137 -7.40 -7.49 18.36
CA PHE A 137 -8.52 -6.57 18.56
C PHE A 137 -9.85 -7.13 18.05
N TYR A 138 -9.85 -7.75 16.86
CA TYR A 138 -11.06 -8.36 16.33
C TYR A 138 -11.39 -9.70 17.01
N LYS A 139 -10.39 -10.46 17.44
CA LYS A 139 -10.57 -11.69 18.18
C LYS A 139 -11.25 -11.48 19.55
N ASP A 140 -10.95 -10.36 20.22
CA ASP A 140 -11.62 -9.96 21.46
C ASP A 140 -13.12 -9.69 21.23
N LYS A 141 -13.47 -9.07 20.09
CA LYS A 141 -14.87 -8.79 19.72
C LYS A 141 -15.61 -10.01 19.18
N TYR A 142 -14.91 -10.90 18.50
CA TYR A 142 -15.46 -12.08 17.82
C TYR A 142 -14.66 -13.32 18.23
N PRO A 143 -14.99 -13.93 19.38
CA PRO A 143 -14.22 -15.03 19.95
C PRO A 143 -14.05 -16.26 19.03
N GLU A 144 -14.96 -16.48 18.08
CA GLU A 144 -14.88 -17.53 17.07
C GLU A 144 -13.94 -17.22 15.90
N LEU A 145 -13.50 -15.95 15.74
CA LEU A 145 -12.64 -15.54 14.64
C LEU A 145 -11.28 -16.24 14.75
N THR A 146 -10.88 -16.94 13.70
CA THR A 146 -9.53 -17.47 13.52
C THR A 146 -8.71 -16.52 12.66
N GLN A 147 -7.38 -16.56 12.78
CA GLN A 147 -6.50 -15.75 11.92
C GLN A 147 -6.71 -16.08 10.44
N GLN A 148 -6.86 -17.36 10.11
CA GLN A 148 -7.14 -17.79 8.75
C GLN A 148 -8.47 -17.20 8.23
N LEU A 149 -9.52 -17.23 9.05
CA LEU A 149 -10.81 -16.64 8.68
C LEU A 149 -10.69 -15.12 8.50
N ALA A 150 -9.96 -14.42 9.38
CA ALA A 150 -9.72 -12.98 9.27
C ALA A 150 -9.05 -12.63 7.92
N ILE A 151 -8.04 -13.38 7.50
CA ILE A 151 -7.38 -13.21 6.20
C ILE A 151 -8.33 -13.53 5.04
N GLN A 152 -9.20 -14.54 5.18
CA GLN A 152 -10.15 -14.91 4.14
C GLN A 152 -11.22 -13.84 3.92
N ILE A 153 -11.82 -13.30 4.98
CA ILE A 153 -12.84 -12.25 4.86
C ILE A 153 -12.29 -10.93 4.32
N ASP A 154 -11.00 -10.69 4.46
CA ASP A 154 -10.30 -9.54 3.88
C ASP A 154 -10.03 -9.71 2.35
N SER A 155 -10.51 -10.78 1.76
CA SER A 155 -10.29 -11.09 0.35
C SER A 155 -11.57 -10.99 -0.47
N MET A 156 -11.46 -10.47 -1.70
CA MET A 156 -12.52 -10.53 -2.70
C MET A 156 -12.99 -11.96 -2.98
N ARG A 157 -12.14 -12.96 -2.73
CA ARG A 157 -12.51 -14.40 -2.85
C ARG A 157 -13.61 -14.80 -1.88
N HIS A 158 -13.73 -14.10 -0.75
CA HIS A 158 -14.81 -14.36 0.22
C HIS A 158 -16.19 -13.99 -0.29
N ILE A 159 -16.28 -13.06 -1.22
CA ILE A 159 -17.52 -12.59 -1.84
C ILE A 159 -17.60 -12.97 -3.33
N GLU A 160 -16.89 -14.02 -3.74
CA GLU A 160 -16.77 -14.44 -5.13
C GLU A 160 -18.14 -14.64 -5.81
N ASP A 161 -19.06 -15.37 -5.19
CA ASP A 161 -20.38 -15.62 -5.74
C ASP A 161 -21.15 -14.33 -6.04
N TYR A 162 -21.03 -13.35 -5.13
CA TYR A 162 -21.63 -12.03 -5.33
C TYR A 162 -20.97 -11.28 -6.49
N LEU A 163 -19.62 -11.32 -6.59
CA LEU A 163 -18.90 -10.69 -7.69
C LEU A 163 -19.21 -11.32 -9.04
N ARG A 164 -19.38 -12.65 -9.09
CA ARG A 164 -19.75 -13.37 -10.31
C ARG A 164 -21.13 -12.99 -10.82
N THR A 165 -22.09 -12.86 -9.92
CA THR A 165 -23.51 -12.69 -10.26
C THR A 165 -23.95 -11.25 -10.40
N SER A 166 -23.26 -10.29 -9.77
CA SER A 166 -23.66 -8.88 -9.78
C SER A 166 -23.31 -8.19 -11.11
N PRO A 167 -24.31 -7.73 -11.89
CA PRO A 167 -24.05 -6.98 -13.10
C PRO A 167 -23.56 -5.53 -12.84
N LYS A 168 -23.67 -5.06 -11.59
CA LYS A 168 -23.32 -3.70 -11.19
C LYS A 168 -21.84 -3.48 -10.89
N ILE A 169 -21.04 -4.56 -10.93
CA ILE A 169 -19.62 -4.52 -10.60
C ILE A 169 -18.82 -4.93 -11.82
N GLY A 170 -17.96 -4.02 -12.28
CA GLY A 170 -16.93 -4.26 -13.27
C GLY A 170 -15.55 -4.10 -12.68
N MET A 171 -14.55 -4.62 -13.36
CA MET A 171 -13.15 -4.58 -12.93
C MET A 171 -12.28 -3.98 -14.04
N MET A 172 -11.39 -3.08 -13.68
CA MET A 172 -10.32 -2.57 -14.54
C MET A 172 -8.98 -2.75 -13.84
N GLY A 173 -7.96 -3.16 -14.58
CA GLY A 173 -6.63 -3.40 -14.05
C GLY A 173 -5.58 -3.60 -15.13
N ASN A 174 -4.38 -3.91 -14.70
CA ASN A 174 -3.22 -4.11 -15.57
C ASN A 174 -2.50 -5.41 -15.23
N GLU A 175 -1.95 -6.08 -16.25
CA GLU A 175 -1.21 -7.35 -16.06
C GLU A 175 0.12 -7.13 -15.33
N ASP A 176 0.70 -5.94 -15.44
CA ASP A 176 1.95 -5.54 -14.78
C ASP A 176 1.73 -4.85 -13.43
N ASP A 177 0.56 -4.99 -12.82
CA ASP A 177 0.28 -4.47 -11.48
C ASP A 177 1.13 -5.21 -10.43
N LEU A 178 2.00 -4.47 -9.74
CA LEU A 178 3.01 -5.02 -8.83
C LEU A 178 2.43 -5.62 -7.54
N ILE A 179 1.19 -5.28 -7.20
CA ILE A 179 0.55 -5.79 -5.97
C ILE A 179 -0.39 -6.98 -6.22
N LEU A 180 -0.45 -7.47 -7.46
CA LEU A 180 -1.23 -8.64 -7.83
C LEU A 180 -0.30 -9.81 -8.17
N THR A 181 -0.64 -10.98 -7.68
CA THR A 181 -0.04 -12.23 -8.12
C THR A 181 -0.64 -12.73 -9.44
N SER A 182 -0.01 -13.70 -10.07
CA SER A 182 -0.57 -14.38 -11.26
C SER A 182 -1.91 -15.06 -10.95
N GLU A 183 -2.06 -15.61 -9.75
CA GLU A 183 -3.28 -16.23 -9.25
C GLU A 183 -4.39 -15.21 -9.02
N ASP A 184 -4.05 -14.00 -8.58
CA ASP A 184 -5.02 -12.91 -8.42
C ASP A 184 -5.52 -12.42 -9.78
N LEU A 185 -4.64 -12.26 -10.75
CA LEU A 185 -5.02 -11.91 -12.13
C LEU A 185 -5.91 -12.98 -12.76
N ALA A 186 -5.59 -14.26 -12.57
CA ALA A 186 -6.40 -15.37 -13.05
C ALA A 186 -7.79 -15.34 -12.40
N PHE A 187 -7.86 -15.15 -11.09
CA PHE A 187 -9.12 -15.00 -10.36
C PHE A 187 -9.96 -13.82 -10.89
N LEU A 188 -9.36 -12.65 -11.07
CA LEU A 188 -10.07 -11.48 -11.58
C LEU A 188 -10.62 -11.71 -13.01
N LYS A 189 -9.81 -12.32 -13.88
CA LYS A 189 -10.25 -12.68 -15.25
C LYS A 189 -11.41 -13.66 -15.22
N ASP A 190 -11.37 -14.66 -14.39
CA ASP A 190 -12.38 -15.70 -14.28
C ASP A 190 -13.70 -15.17 -13.67
N VAL A 191 -13.62 -14.46 -12.54
CA VAL A 191 -14.79 -13.96 -11.81
C VAL A 191 -15.57 -12.90 -12.60
N PHE A 192 -14.87 -11.98 -13.23
CA PHE A 192 -15.51 -10.87 -13.92
C PHE A 192 -15.79 -11.15 -15.40
N GLY A 193 -15.08 -12.07 -16.04
CA GLY A 193 -15.28 -12.44 -17.43
C GLY A 193 -15.31 -11.20 -18.36
N SER A 194 -16.41 -11.00 -19.09
CA SER A 194 -16.58 -9.84 -20.00
C SER A 194 -16.69 -8.48 -19.27
N ARG A 195 -16.89 -8.49 -17.96
CA ARG A 195 -16.90 -7.27 -17.12
C ARG A 195 -15.51 -6.88 -16.63
N ALA A 196 -14.46 -7.63 -16.99
CA ALA A 196 -13.07 -7.29 -16.72
C ALA A 196 -12.45 -6.61 -17.93
N LYS A 197 -11.84 -5.44 -17.71
CA LYS A 197 -10.97 -4.78 -18.68
C LYS A 197 -9.55 -4.77 -18.12
N ILE A 198 -8.69 -5.61 -18.66
CA ILE A 198 -7.31 -5.76 -18.22
C ILE A 198 -6.39 -5.38 -19.38
N TYR A 199 -5.49 -4.44 -19.12
CA TYR A 199 -4.50 -3.95 -20.07
C TYR A 199 -3.14 -4.62 -19.82
N PRO A 200 -2.30 -4.77 -20.84
CA PRO A 200 -0.98 -5.39 -20.65
C PRO A 200 -0.04 -4.53 -19.80
N HIS A 201 -0.21 -3.19 -19.82
CA HIS A 201 0.65 -2.24 -19.14
C HIS A 201 -0.16 -1.13 -18.49
N GLY A 202 0.38 -0.57 -17.40
CA GLY A 202 -0.21 0.55 -16.66
C GLY A 202 0.09 0.50 -15.16
N GLY A 203 0.69 -0.59 -14.67
CA GLY A 203 1.00 -0.76 -13.26
C GLY A 203 -0.22 -0.64 -12.36
N HIS A 204 -0.02 -0.22 -11.12
CA HIS A 204 -1.12 0.00 -10.18
C HIS A 204 -1.81 1.34 -10.45
N CYS A 205 -3.01 1.30 -11.07
CA CYS A 205 -3.86 2.46 -11.37
C CYS A 205 -3.25 3.50 -12.33
N GLY A 206 -2.13 3.23 -12.99
CA GLY A 206 -1.39 4.24 -13.77
C GLY A 206 -2.10 4.72 -15.05
N ASN A 207 -3.11 3.98 -15.53
CA ASN A 207 -3.85 4.30 -16.75
C ASN A 207 -5.31 4.75 -16.51
N MET A 208 -5.68 5.07 -15.26
CA MET A 208 -7.06 5.45 -14.91
C MET A 208 -7.57 6.69 -15.65
N SER A 209 -6.69 7.62 -16.00
CA SER A 209 -7.04 8.86 -16.72
C SER A 209 -7.01 8.74 -18.25
N TYR A 210 -6.68 7.60 -18.81
CA TYR A 210 -6.67 7.41 -20.25
C TYR A 210 -8.09 7.44 -20.81
N THR A 211 -8.26 8.08 -21.95
CA THR A 211 -9.56 8.25 -22.60
C THR A 211 -10.32 6.95 -22.76
N GLU A 212 -9.66 5.89 -23.22
CA GLU A 212 -10.25 4.55 -23.36
C GLU A 212 -10.79 3.99 -22.03
N ASN A 213 -10.07 4.23 -20.92
CA ASN A 213 -10.48 3.78 -19.59
C ASN A 213 -11.70 4.55 -19.11
N VAL A 214 -11.69 5.86 -19.31
CA VAL A 214 -12.81 6.73 -18.95
C VAL A 214 -14.04 6.36 -19.77
N GLU A 215 -13.91 6.14 -21.07
CA GLU A 215 -14.99 5.72 -21.95
C GLU A 215 -15.55 4.34 -21.56
N TYR A 216 -14.70 3.37 -21.27
CA TYR A 216 -15.12 2.05 -20.79
C TYR A 216 -15.94 2.16 -19.51
N MET A 217 -15.45 2.92 -18.52
CA MET A 217 -16.13 3.14 -17.24
C MET A 217 -17.49 3.83 -17.45
N LEU A 218 -17.53 4.89 -18.25
CA LEU A 218 -18.78 5.60 -18.54
C LEU A 218 -19.81 4.71 -19.27
N ASN A 219 -19.35 3.85 -20.19
CA ASN A 219 -20.23 2.93 -20.89
C ASN A 219 -20.73 1.81 -19.99
N PHE A 220 -19.93 1.33 -19.05
CA PHE A 220 -20.34 0.34 -18.06
C PHE A 220 -21.52 0.85 -17.21
N PHE A 221 -21.52 2.11 -16.81
CA PHE A 221 -22.59 2.70 -15.99
C PHE A 221 -23.84 3.14 -16.79
N LYS A 222 -23.80 3.12 -18.12
CA LYS A 222 -24.95 3.45 -18.96
C LYS A 222 -25.84 2.22 -19.26
N ASN A 223 -25.32 1.04 -19.09
CA ASN A 223 -26.00 -0.23 -19.30
C ASN A 223 -26.50 -0.81 -17.97
#